data_c0f9b1251bdf1531adaebfd7da31d4e7
#
_entry.id   c0f9b1251bdf1531adaebfd7da31d4e7
#
_cell.length_a   1.000
_cell.length_b   1.000
_cell.length_c   1.000
_cell.angle_alpha   90.00
_cell.angle_beta   90.00
_cell.angle_gamma   90.00
#
_symmetry.space_group_name_H-M   'P 1'
#
loop_
_entity.id
_entity.type
_entity.pdbx_description
1 polymer ?
#
loop_
_entity_poly.entity_id
_entity_poly.type
_entity_poly.pdbx_seq_one_letter_code
_entity_poly.pdbx_strand_id
1 'polypeptide(L)'
;MANADFSREQNQTPGGFDSGSYREAKRPDTEAVRLTPLQQKLAGLEKALPAALAKQGTALVLSVVVMLAAFVGFGGAKVRGKYNEARQWFTTGVSADNGYALSEELTTRANTTANIITTGANTLGADSAEVQAAQAALDDFSACLEAVQNGSKKQPLTSLPYYQGSAMHALCQANEALGTVIDQLYEKMQEQAADPMKMGAVQGQYGQFNSADTIIGNLQYNDAVYEYQNDVGGFPASMLGRLFGVQEVEPFA
;
A
#
# COMPACT_ATOMS: atom_id res chain seq x y z
N MET A 1 -10.04 62.66 -62.20
CA MET A 1 -10.04 62.02 -60.89
C MET A 1 -10.45 63.09 -59.89
N ALA A 2 -11.69 62.99 -59.38
CA ALA A 2 -12.18 63.99 -58.42
C ALA A 2 -11.63 63.64 -57.04
N ASN A 3 -10.82 64.49 -56.47
CA ASN A 3 -10.40 64.44 -55.10
C ASN A 3 -11.63 64.74 -54.24
N ALA A 4 -12.15 63.77 -53.57
CA ALA A 4 -13.17 64.00 -52.56
C ALA A 4 -12.54 64.71 -51.37
N ASP A 5 -12.94 65.97 -51.22
CA ASP A 5 -12.51 66.77 -50.08
C ASP A 5 -13.30 66.41 -48.83
N PHE A 6 -12.77 65.45 -48.08
CA PHE A 6 -13.34 65.02 -46.84
C PHE A 6 -13.26 66.00 -45.67
N SER A 7 -12.56 67.16 -45.88
CA SER A 7 -12.38 68.14 -44.84
C SER A 7 -13.62 69.04 -44.62
N ARG A 8 -14.56 69.06 -45.57
CA ARG A 8 -15.77 69.91 -45.50
C ARG A 8 -16.99 69.24 -44.88
N GLU A 9 -17.05 67.93 -44.90
CA GLU A 9 -18.23 67.23 -44.36
C GLU A 9 -18.15 67.03 -42.84
N GLN A 10 -16.96 67.12 -42.23
CA GLN A 10 -16.82 66.89 -40.76
C GLN A 10 -17.31 68.08 -39.90
N ASN A 11 -17.55 69.26 -40.48
CA ASN A 11 -17.97 70.41 -39.69
C ASN A 11 -19.48 70.72 -39.75
N GLN A 12 -20.29 69.91 -40.40
CA GLN A 12 -21.74 70.23 -40.59
C GLN A 12 -22.72 69.14 -40.12
N THR A 13 -22.27 68.10 -39.54
CA THR A 13 -23.17 67.13 -38.87
C THR A 13 -23.36 67.52 -37.39
N PRO A 14 -24.62 67.80 -36.93
CA PRO A 14 -24.87 67.93 -35.52
C PRO A 14 -24.69 66.53 -34.91
N GLY A 15 -23.54 66.26 -34.41
CA GLY A 15 -23.11 64.96 -33.95
C GLY A 15 -21.66 64.62 -34.30
N GLY A 16 -20.89 65.59 -34.79
CA GLY A 16 -19.44 65.46 -34.99
C GLY A 16 -18.75 64.94 -33.74
N PHE A 17 -17.80 64.06 -33.94
CA PHE A 17 -17.03 63.41 -32.88
C PHE A 17 -16.40 64.48 -31.97
N ASP A 18 -17.04 64.70 -30.82
CA ASP A 18 -16.55 65.61 -29.80
C ASP A 18 -15.57 64.84 -28.91
N SER A 19 -14.28 65.18 -29.00
CA SER A 19 -13.25 64.59 -28.15
C SER A 19 -13.51 64.84 -26.65
N GLY A 20 -14.38 65.79 -26.31
CA GLY A 20 -14.85 66.03 -24.94
C GLY A 20 -15.84 64.98 -24.43
N SER A 21 -16.67 64.46 -25.32
CA SER A 21 -17.63 63.40 -24.93
C SER A 21 -16.98 62.12 -24.47
N TYR A 22 -15.77 61.84 -24.93
CA TYR A 22 -14.98 60.69 -24.46
C TYR A 22 -14.40 60.87 -23.05
N ARG A 23 -14.30 62.11 -22.56
CA ARG A 23 -13.81 62.39 -21.21
C ARG A 23 -14.89 62.35 -20.15
N GLU A 24 -16.13 62.50 -20.56
CA GLU A 24 -17.31 62.51 -19.67
C GLU A 24 -18.11 61.19 -19.68
N ALA A 25 -17.85 60.28 -20.62
CA ALA A 25 -18.39 58.95 -20.52
C ALA A 25 -17.81 58.30 -19.26
N LYS A 26 -18.49 58.52 -18.11
CA LYS A 26 -18.28 57.63 -16.96
C LYS A 26 -18.31 56.22 -17.51
N ARG A 27 -17.17 55.55 -17.46
CA ARG A 27 -17.15 54.11 -17.68
C ARG A 27 -18.31 53.57 -16.84
N PRO A 28 -19.26 52.78 -17.41
CA PRO A 28 -20.27 52.14 -16.61
C PRO A 28 -19.50 51.52 -15.45
N ASP A 29 -19.93 51.84 -14.23
CA ASP A 29 -19.34 51.27 -13.03
C ASP A 29 -19.13 49.79 -13.35
N THR A 30 -17.85 49.42 -13.41
CA THR A 30 -17.47 48.03 -13.72
C THR A 30 -18.34 47.20 -12.82
N GLU A 31 -19.31 46.46 -13.38
CA GLU A 31 -20.22 45.65 -12.59
C GLU A 31 -19.34 44.98 -11.56
N ALA A 32 -19.59 45.30 -10.29
CA ALA A 32 -18.75 44.80 -9.21
C ALA A 32 -18.76 43.28 -9.35
N VAL A 33 -17.64 42.75 -9.86
CA VAL A 33 -17.51 41.30 -10.13
C VAL A 33 -17.91 40.64 -8.85
N ARG A 34 -19.12 40.02 -8.85
CA ARG A 34 -19.63 39.30 -7.68
C ARG A 34 -18.70 38.12 -7.47
N LEU A 35 -17.74 38.32 -6.59
CA LEU A 35 -16.80 37.29 -6.18
C LEU A 35 -17.59 36.12 -5.60
N THR A 36 -17.31 34.93 -6.06
CA THR A 36 -17.87 33.71 -5.45
C THR A 36 -17.51 33.66 -3.96
N PRO A 37 -18.28 32.94 -3.12
CA PRO A 37 -18.00 32.84 -1.68
C PRO A 37 -16.57 32.38 -1.37
N LEU A 38 -15.99 31.55 -2.25
CA LEU A 38 -14.59 31.13 -2.18
C LEU A 38 -13.62 32.28 -2.48
N GLN A 39 -13.89 33.06 -3.53
CA GLN A 39 -13.06 34.22 -3.89
C GLN A 39 -13.14 35.32 -2.82
N GLN A 40 -14.29 35.52 -2.15
CA GLN A 40 -14.43 36.43 -1.02
C GLN A 40 -13.57 36.02 0.18
N LYS A 41 -13.53 34.70 0.49
CA LYS A 41 -12.67 34.18 1.55
C LYS A 41 -11.18 34.35 1.20
N LEU A 42 -10.80 34.12 -0.06
CA LEU A 42 -9.43 34.32 -0.55
C LEU A 42 -9.03 35.80 -0.52
N ALA A 43 -9.91 36.72 -0.91
CA ALA A 43 -9.68 38.16 -0.83
C ALA A 43 -9.54 38.65 0.64
N GLY A 44 -10.26 38.00 1.57
CA GLY A 44 -10.10 38.24 3.02
C GLY A 44 -8.72 37.80 3.53
N LEU A 45 -8.25 36.63 3.08
CA LEU A 45 -6.91 36.15 3.39
C LEU A 45 -5.82 37.04 2.78
N GLU A 46 -6.00 37.53 1.56
CA GLU A 46 -5.06 38.43 0.89
C GLU A 46 -4.90 39.75 1.67
N LYS A 47 -5.97 40.32 2.22
CA LYS A 47 -5.93 41.50 3.08
C LYS A 47 -5.27 41.27 4.44
N ALA A 48 -5.31 40.05 4.95
CA ALA A 48 -4.70 39.66 6.21
C ALA A 48 -3.21 39.32 6.10
N LEU A 49 -2.68 39.21 4.87
CA LEU A 49 -1.28 38.89 4.64
C LEU A 49 -0.40 40.10 4.99
N PRO A 50 0.68 39.91 5.77
CA PRO A 50 1.63 41.00 6.06
C PRO A 50 2.21 41.57 4.77
N ALA A 51 2.40 42.90 4.72
CA ALA A 51 2.96 43.62 3.55
C ALA A 51 4.33 43.06 3.10
N ALA A 52 5.05 42.36 3.98
CA ALA A 52 6.28 41.63 3.65
C ALA A 52 6.08 40.53 2.62
N LEU A 53 4.91 39.90 2.59
CA LEU A 53 4.56 38.81 1.67
C LEU A 53 4.12 39.30 0.30
N ALA A 54 3.80 40.61 0.18
CA ALA A 54 3.44 41.24 -1.08
C ALA A 54 4.67 41.51 -1.98
N LYS A 55 5.90 41.36 -1.46
CA LYS A 55 7.12 41.49 -2.27
C LYS A 55 7.25 40.26 -3.18
N GLN A 56 7.52 40.49 -4.47
CA GLN A 56 7.63 39.40 -5.47
C GLN A 56 8.57 38.28 -5.05
N GLY A 57 9.71 38.59 -4.42
CA GLY A 57 10.65 37.57 -3.94
C GLY A 57 10.10 36.68 -2.81
N THR A 58 9.39 37.29 -1.84
CA THR A 58 8.77 36.53 -0.74
C THR A 58 7.58 35.71 -1.21
N ALA A 59 6.77 36.23 -2.14
CA ALA A 59 5.68 35.47 -2.75
C ALA A 59 6.19 34.25 -3.51
N LEU A 60 7.30 34.39 -4.25
CA LEU A 60 7.92 33.27 -4.97
C LEU A 60 8.45 32.19 -4.00
N VAL A 61 9.18 32.61 -2.95
CA VAL A 61 9.67 31.66 -1.94
C VAL A 61 8.50 30.94 -1.25
N LEU A 62 7.44 31.67 -0.88
CA LEU A 62 6.26 31.09 -0.24
C LEU A 62 5.56 30.10 -1.18
N SER A 63 5.42 30.41 -2.46
CA SER A 63 4.80 29.51 -3.43
C SER A 63 5.60 28.22 -3.60
N VAL A 64 6.93 28.29 -3.61
CA VAL A 64 7.81 27.12 -3.64
C VAL A 64 7.64 26.28 -2.37
N VAL A 65 7.61 26.91 -1.20
CA VAL A 65 7.39 26.21 0.09
C VAL A 65 6.04 25.52 0.11
N VAL A 66 4.98 26.19 -0.34
CA VAL A 66 3.62 25.60 -0.42
C VAL A 66 3.58 24.44 -1.41
N MET A 67 4.23 24.58 -2.58
CA MET A 67 4.33 23.48 -3.54
C MET A 67 5.09 22.28 -2.95
N LEU A 68 6.21 22.52 -2.28
CA LEU A 68 6.96 21.44 -1.61
C LEU A 68 6.14 20.80 -0.50
N ALA A 69 5.45 21.58 0.33
CA ALA A 69 4.58 21.05 1.38
C ALA A 69 3.42 20.22 0.81
N ALA A 70 2.80 20.68 -0.28
CA ALA A 70 1.76 19.95 -0.97
C ALA A 70 2.31 18.66 -1.59
N PHE A 71 3.47 18.73 -2.25
CA PHE A 71 4.13 17.55 -2.82
C PHE A 71 4.47 16.51 -1.75
N VAL A 72 5.05 16.93 -0.63
CA VAL A 72 5.37 16.03 0.48
C VAL A 72 4.09 15.47 1.10
N GLY A 73 3.09 16.31 1.38
CA GLY A 73 1.84 15.89 2.01
C GLY A 73 1.03 14.92 1.15
N PHE A 74 0.73 15.28 -0.09
CA PHE A 74 -0.03 14.43 -1.00
C PHE A 74 0.77 13.22 -1.49
N GLY A 75 2.06 13.40 -1.80
CA GLY A 75 2.94 12.31 -2.20
C GLY A 75 3.11 11.29 -1.09
N GLY A 76 3.35 11.75 0.14
CA GLY A 76 3.47 10.88 1.30
C GLY A 76 2.17 10.12 1.63
N ALA A 77 1.02 10.79 1.54
CA ALA A 77 -0.28 10.14 1.73
C ALA A 77 -0.52 9.05 0.67
N LYS A 78 -0.16 9.31 -0.60
CA LYS A 78 -0.27 8.33 -1.68
C LYS A 78 0.64 7.13 -1.46
N VAL A 79 1.90 7.36 -1.09
CA VAL A 79 2.87 6.29 -0.79
C VAL A 79 2.39 5.44 0.38
N ARG A 80 1.87 6.07 1.44
CA ARG A 80 1.29 5.35 2.58
C ARG A 80 0.03 4.57 2.20
N GLY A 81 -0.79 5.11 1.30
CA GLY A 81 -1.96 4.41 0.75
C GLY A 81 -1.54 3.12 0.04
N LYS A 82 -0.57 3.20 -0.85
CA LYS A 82 0.00 2.04 -1.56
C LYS A 82 0.61 1.00 -0.61
N TYR A 83 1.31 1.45 0.42
CA TYR A 83 1.83 0.56 1.47
C TYR A 83 0.71 -0.19 2.20
N ASN A 84 -0.34 0.52 2.61
CA ASN A 84 -1.47 -0.10 3.29
C ASN A 84 -2.20 -1.09 2.37
N GLU A 85 -2.34 -0.77 1.09
CA GLU A 85 -2.92 -1.65 0.07
C GLU A 85 -2.10 -2.94 -0.05
N ALA A 86 -0.77 -2.86 -0.24
CA ALA A 86 0.11 -4.02 -0.29
C ALA A 86 0.03 -4.86 1.02
N ARG A 87 -0.05 -4.22 2.18
CA ARG A 87 -0.23 -4.93 3.45
C ARG A 87 -1.56 -5.65 3.59
N GLN A 88 -2.63 -5.17 2.98
CA GLN A 88 -3.93 -5.83 3.05
C GLN A 88 -3.88 -7.24 2.46
N TRP A 89 -3.12 -7.46 1.40
CA TRP A 89 -2.92 -8.78 0.81
C TRP A 89 -2.34 -9.79 1.81
N PHE A 90 -1.50 -9.32 2.72
CA PHE A 90 -0.95 -10.16 3.78
C PHE A 90 -1.91 -10.33 4.95
N THR A 91 -2.55 -9.24 5.43
CA THR A 91 -3.20 -9.22 6.75
C THR A 91 -4.68 -9.52 6.76
N THR A 92 -5.44 -9.03 5.79
CA THR A 92 -6.91 -9.07 5.78
C THR A 92 -7.52 -9.65 4.52
N GLY A 93 -6.68 -9.91 3.51
CA GLY A 93 -7.13 -10.33 2.20
C GLY A 93 -7.81 -9.23 1.40
N VAL A 94 -7.97 -9.47 0.12
CA VAL A 94 -8.61 -8.56 -0.84
C VAL A 94 -9.62 -9.32 -1.71
N SER A 95 -10.58 -8.59 -2.28
CA SER A 95 -11.61 -9.20 -3.11
C SER A 95 -11.05 -9.91 -4.36
N ALA A 96 -9.88 -9.50 -4.86
CA ALA A 96 -9.22 -10.14 -5.99
C ALA A 96 -8.82 -11.60 -5.69
N ASP A 97 -8.45 -11.89 -4.43
CA ASP A 97 -8.14 -13.23 -3.94
C ASP A 97 -9.30 -13.84 -3.13
N ASN A 98 -10.55 -13.51 -3.48
CA ASN A 98 -11.76 -13.99 -2.80
C ASN A 98 -11.78 -13.72 -1.28
N GLY A 99 -11.04 -12.72 -0.83
CA GLY A 99 -10.92 -12.35 0.57
C GLY A 99 -9.88 -13.16 1.36
N TYR A 100 -9.15 -14.08 0.74
CA TYR A 100 -8.08 -14.79 1.40
C TYR A 100 -6.88 -13.89 1.70
N ALA A 101 -6.31 -14.06 2.89
CA ALA A 101 -5.11 -13.36 3.31
C ALA A 101 -3.95 -14.35 3.49
N LEU A 102 -2.75 -13.99 3.04
CA LEU A 102 -1.59 -14.87 3.18
C LEU A 102 -1.34 -15.27 4.65
N SER A 103 -1.43 -14.31 5.59
CA SER A 103 -1.24 -14.59 7.02
C SER A 103 -2.29 -15.55 7.63
N GLU A 104 -3.52 -15.51 7.11
CA GLU A 104 -4.61 -16.39 7.57
C GLU A 104 -4.37 -17.83 7.10
N GLU A 105 -3.99 -18.00 5.83
CA GLU A 105 -3.69 -19.32 5.28
C GLU A 105 -2.45 -19.95 5.92
N LEU A 106 -1.40 -19.16 6.17
CA LEU A 106 -0.23 -19.61 6.92
C LEU A 106 -0.59 -20.00 8.38
N THR A 107 -1.49 -19.26 9.02
CA THR A 107 -2.00 -19.61 10.35
C THR A 107 -2.84 -20.90 10.32
N THR A 108 -3.63 -21.09 9.28
CA THR A 108 -4.39 -22.33 9.05
C THR A 108 -3.46 -23.53 8.89
N ARG A 109 -2.36 -23.37 8.15
CA ARG A 109 -1.32 -24.41 8.05
C ARG A 109 -0.71 -24.73 9.41
N ALA A 110 -0.36 -23.74 10.24
CA ALA A 110 0.18 -23.96 11.58
C ALA A 110 -0.80 -24.77 12.45
N ASN A 111 -2.07 -24.36 12.47
CA ASN A 111 -3.09 -24.99 13.29
C ASN A 111 -3.40 -26.44 12.84
N THR A 112 -3.51 -26.67 11.54
CA THR A 112 -3.75 -28.00 11.01
C THR A 112 -2.55 -28.92 11.24
N THR A 113 -1.33 -28.39 11.11
CA THR A 113 -0.10 -29.12 11.46
C THR A 113 -0.08 -29.55 12.91
N ALA A 114 -0.41 -28.69 13.86
CA ALA A 114 -0.46 -29.05 15.28
C ALA A 114 -1.44 -30.22 15.55
N ASN A 115 -2.58 -30.23 14.85
CA ASN A 115 -3.56 -31.31 14.95
C ASN A 115 -3.04 -32.64 14.34
N ILE A 116 -2.35 -32.55 13.18
CA ILE A 116 -1.73 -33.71 12.53
C ILE A 116 -0.65 -34.31 13.44
N ILE A 117 0.24 -33.48 14.01
CA ILE A 117 1.29 -33.89 14.94
C ILE A 117 0.68 -34.57 16.19
N THR A 118 -0.37 -33.99 16.76
CA THR A 118 -1.06 -34.56 17.92
C THR A 118 -1.59 -35.99 17.61
N THR A 119 -2.19 -36.17 16.44
CA THR A 119 -2.68 -37.46 16.01
C THR A 119 -1.54 -38.42 15.66
N GLY A 120 -0.47 -37.88 15.04
CA GLY A 120 0.78 -38.62 14.78
C GLY A 120 1.40 -39.18 16.06
N ALA A 121 1.51 -38.33 17.10
CA ALA A 121 2.01 -38.76 18.42
C ALA A 121 1.17 -39.85 19.05
N ASN A 122 -0.16 -39.82 18.88
CA ASN A 122 -1.08 -40.86 19.37
C ASN A 122 -1.01 -42.16 18.54
N THR A 123 -0.53 -42.11 17.30
CA THR A 123 -0.49 -43.28 16.39
C THR A 123 0.88 -43.93 16.38
N LEU A 124 1.94 -43.14 16.27
CA LEU A 124 3.33 -43.59 16.12
C LEU A 124 4.10 -43.54 17.43
N GLY A 125 3.59 -42.83 18.43
CA GLY A 125 4.30 -42.49 19.67
C GLY A 125 4.96 -41.09 19.59
N ALA A 126 4.97 -40.37 20.70
CA ALA A 126 5.53 -39.01 20.78
C ALA A 126 7.05 -39.00 20.52
N ASP A 127 7.73 -40.10 20.74
CA ASP A 127 9.17 -40.24 20.56
C ASP A 127 9.56 -40.67 19.14
N SER A 128 8.60 -40.84 18.22
CA SER A 128 8.93 -41.18 16.83
C SER A 128 9.70 -40.03 16.16
N ALA A 129 10.63 -40.37 15.28
CA ALA A 129 11.48 -39.39 14.60
C ALA A 129 10.66 -38.45 13.74
N GLU A 130 9.59 -38.96 13.11
CA GLU A 130 8.71 -38.18 12.23
C GLU A 130 7.88 -37.15 13.03
N VAL A 131 7.39 -37.54 14.23
CA VAL A 131 6.65 -36.62 15.12
C VAL A 131 7.58 -35.53 15.64
N GLN A 132 8.80 -35.87 16.05
CA GLN A 132 9.77 -34.88 16.53
C GLN A 132 10.23 -33.94 15.41
N ALA A 133 10.46 -34.47 14.20
CA ALA A 133 10.80 -33.63 13.04
C ALA A 133 9.67 -32.66 12.69
N ALA A 134 8.42 -33.14 12.70
CA ALA A 134 7.25 -32.31 12.43
C ALA A 134 7.07 -31.23 13.50
N GLN A 135 7.29 -31.55 14.78
CA GLN A 135 7.23 -30.56 15.87
C GLN A 135 8.31 -29.48 15.69
N ALA A 136 9.56 -29.87 15.40
CA ALA A 136 10.64 -28.93 15.17
C ALA A 136 10.35 -28.01 13.96
N ALA A 137 9.82 -28.55 12.87
CA ALA A 137 9.44 -27.77 11.69
C ALA A 137 8.27 -26.81 11.99
N LEU A 138 7.30 -27.21 12.81
CA LEU A 138 6.21 -26.34 13.24
C LEU A 138 6.72 -25.20 14.13
N ASP A 139 7.65 -25.48 15.03
CA ASP A 139 8.24 -24.46 15.92
C ASP A 139 9.02 -23.43 15.10
N ASP A 140 9.84 -23.86 14.14
CA ASP A 140 10.59 -22.99 13.23
C ASP A 140 9.64 -22.13 12.35
N PHE A 141 8.62 -22.77 11.77
CA PHE A 141 7.61 -22.07 10.97
C PHE A 141 6.85 -21.03 11.80
N SER A 142 6.42 -21.39 13.01
CA SER A 142 5.69 -20.50 13.91
C SER A 142 6.54 -19.30 14.33
N ALA A 143 7.83 -19.51 14.59
CA ALA A 143 8.77 -18.45 14.91
C ALA A 143 8.96 -17.47 13.72
N CYS A 144 9.08 -17.99 12.49
CA CYS A 144 9.15 -17.17 11.28
C CYS A 144 7.85 -16.39 11.04
N LEU A 145 6.69 -17.01 11.22
CA LEU A 145 5.38 -16.38 11.07
C LEU A 145 5.20 -15.25 12.09
N GLU A 146 5.57 -15.47 13.35
CA GLU A 146 5.52 -14.46 14.40
C GLU A 146 6.47 -13.29 14.09
N ALA A 147 7.67 -13.57 13.58
CA ALA A 147 8.63 -12.55 13.19
C ALA A 147 8.08 -11.62 12.09
N VAL A 148 7.38 -12.18 11.10
CA VAL A 148 6.74 -11.40 10.03
C VAL A 148 5.53 -10.61 10.55
N GLN A 149 4.66 -11.23 11.35
CA GLN A 149 3.44 -10.59 11.87
C GLN A 149 3.74 -9.44 12.84
N ASN A 150 4.72 -9.61 13.72
CA ASN A 150 5.07 -8.63 14.74
C ASN A 150 6.08 -7.58 14.26
N GLY A 151 6.60 -7.72 13.03
CA GLY A 151 7.70 -6.92 12.52
C GLY A 151 8.99 -7.18 13.31
N SER A 152 10.12 -7.18 12.66
CA SER A 152 11.46 -7.57 13.14
C SER A 152 11.98 -6.85 14.41
N LYS A 153 11.12 -6.19 15.18
CA LYS A 153 11.53 -5.41 16.36
C LYS A 153 11.90 -6.26 17.57
N LYS A 154 11.55 -7.55 17.61
CA LYS A 154 11.74 -8.36 18.83
C LYS A 154 12.77 -9.49 18.70
N GLN A 155 13.12 -9.93 17.52
CA GLN A 155 14.12 -10.99 17.36
C GLN A 155 14.91 -10.79 16.08
N PRO A 156 16.23 -10.55 16.14
CA PRO A 156 17.03 -10.51 14.93
C PRO A 156 16.97 -11.90 14.30
N LEU A 157 16.63 -11.97 13.01
CA LEU A 157 16.62 -13.18 12.18
C LEU A 157 17.94 -13.96 12.22
N THR A 158 19.04 -13.30 12.60
CA THR A 158 20.34 -13.90 12.84
C THR A 158 20.36 -14.96 13.94
N SER A 159 19.30 -15.11 14.73
CA SER A 159 19.17 -16.16 15.74
C SER A 159 18.50 -17.45 15.22
N LEU A 160 17.95 -17.43 13.99
CA LEU A 160 17.41 -18.62 13.34
C LEU A 160 18.55 -19.27 12.51
N PRO A 161 19.03 -20.48 12.89
CA PRO A 161 20.30 -21.01 12.38
C PRO A 161 20.30 -21.42 10.91
N TYR A 162 19.16 -21.41 10.23
CA TYR A 162 19.02 -21.91 8.86
C TYR A 162 18.62 -20.87 7.81
N TYR A 163 18.15 -19.69 8.22
CA TYR A 163 17.54 -18.75 7.28
C TYR A 163 18.42 -17.50 7.13
N GLN A 164 18.96 -17.32 5.93
CA GLN A 164 19.67 -16.11 5.53
C GLN A 164 18.77 -15.31 4.58
N GLY A 165 18.44 -14.09 4.94
CA GLY A 165 17.65 -13.23 4.10
C GLY A 165 16.58 -12.43 4.88
N SER A 166 15.53 -12.07 4.17
CA SER A 166 14.40 -11.35 4.76
C SER A 166 13.53 -12.28 5.62
N ALA A 167 12.74 -11.68 6.52
CA ALA A 167 11.80 -12.44 7.35
C ALA A 167 10.78 -13.19 6.51
N MET A 168 10.34 -12.60 5.40
CA MET A 168 9.37 -13.21 4.51
C MET A 168 9.97 -14.38 3.74
N HIS A 169 11.20 -14.26 3.28
CA HIS A 169 11.92 -15.35 2.63
C HIS A 169 12.15 -16.54 3.60
N ALA A 170 12.55 -16.24 4.85
CA ALA A 170 12.69 -17.26 5.88
C ALA A 170 11.38 -17.98 6.15
N LEU A 171 10.25 -17.27 6.19
CA LEU A 171 8.93 -17.83 6.35
C LEU A 171 8.52 -18.73 5.16
N CYS A 172 8.86 -18.32 3.94
CA CYS A 172 8.63 -19.13 2.74
C CYS A 172 9.39 -20.46 2.81
N GLN A 173 10.67 -20.43 3.13
CA GLN A 173 11.49 -21.64 3.30
C GLN A 173 10.98 -22.54 4.43
N ALA A 174 10.58 -21.95 5.56
CA ALA A 174 10.01 -22.70 6.67
C ALA A 174 8.67 -23.36 6.29
N ASN A 175 7.86 -22.69 5.46
CA ASN A 175 6.62 -23.24 4.93
C ASN A 175 6.85 -24.47 4.00
N GLU A 176 7.85 -24.42 3.15
CA GLU A 176 8.24 -25.54 2.29
C GLU A 176 8.79 -26.71 3.10
N ALA A 177 9.65 -26.43 4.07
CA ALA A 177 10.19 -27.45 4.97
C ALA A 177 9.08 -28.13 5.78
N LEU A 178 8.13 -27.33 6.30
CA LEU A 178 6.96 -27.85 7.01
C LEU A 178 6.12 -28.78 6.13
N GLY A 179 5.88 -28.40 4.86
CA GLY A 179 5.19 -29.22 3.88
C GLY A 179 5.83 -30.61 3.76
N THR A 180 7.13 -30.62 3.48
CA THR A 180 7.90 -31.86 3.29
C THR A 180 7.82 -32.78 4.50
N VAL A 181 7.96 -32.24 5.71
CA VAL A 181 7.96 -33.06 6.94
C VAL A 181 6.56 -33.58 7.30
N ILE A 182 5.52 -32.78 7.04
CA ILE A 182 4.12 -33.23 7.26
C ILE A 182 3.71 -34.31 6.28
N ASP A 183 4.17 -34.25 5.04
CA ASP A 183 3.94 -35.30 4.05
C ASP A 183 4.55 -36.64 4.54
N GLN A 184 5.80 -36.61 5.02
CA GLN A 184 6.49 -37.79 5.58
C GLN A 184 5.78 -38.35 6.81
N LEU A 185 5.34 -37.46 7.72
CA LEU A 185 4.58 -37.87 8.90
C LEU A 185 3.26 -38.54 8.50
N TYR A 186 2.53 -37.95 7.55
CA TYR A 186 1.26 -38.46 7.07
C TYR A 186 1.42 -39.85 6.40
N GLU A 187 2.42 -40.00 5.52
CA GLU A 187 2.75 -41.29 4.89
C GLU A 187 3.06 -42.34 5.95
N LYS A 188 3.88 -41.99 6.95
CA LYS A 188 4.24 -42.92 8.04
C LYS A 188 3.03 -43.35 8.88
N MET A 189 2.13 -42.40 9.14
CA MET A 189 0.86 -42.71 9.83
C MET A 189 -0.01 -43.67 9.00
N GLN A 190 -0.08 -43.49 7.68
CA GLN A 190 -0.82 -44.41 6.79
C GLN A 190 -0.26 -45.83 6.82
N GLU A 191 1.07 -45.99 6.85
CA GLU A 191 1.73 -47.30 6.92
C GLU A 191 1.43 -48.05 8.23
N GLN A 192 1.30 -47.33 9.35
CA GLN A 192 1.17 -47.92 10.68
C GLN A 192 -0.24 -47.88 11.27
N ALA A 193 -1.18 -47.20 10.61
CA ALA A 193 -2.51 -47.01 11.15
C ALA A 193 -3.33 -48.33 11.12
N ALA A 194 -3.58 -48.85 12.30
CA ALA A 194 -4.51 -49.96 12.47
C ALA A 194 -5.99 -49.53 12.59
N ASP A 195 -6.25 -48.23 12.80
CA ASP A 195 -7.59 -47.69 13.06
C ASP A 195 -8.05 -46.75 11.92
N PRO A 196 -8.98 -47.18 11.05
CA PRO A 196 -9.49 -46.37 9.95
C PRO A 196 -10.18 -45.07 10.40
N MET A 197 -10.77 -45.02 11.59
CA MET A 197 -11.47 -43.83 12.09
C MET A 197 -10.48 -42.71 12.45
N LYS A 198 -9.34 -43.06 13.05
CA LYS A 198 -8.27 -42.11 13.34
C LYS A 198 -7.68 -41.56 12.05
N MET A 199 -7.48 -42.40 11.04
CA MET A 199 -6.99 -42.00 9.73
C MET A 199 -7.96 -41.07 9.01
N GLY A 200 -9.27 -41.27 9.11
CA GLY A 200 -10.26 -40.37 8.51
C GLY A 200 -10.17 -38.94 9.06
N ALA A 201 -9.96 -38.79 10.37
CA ALA A 201 -9.77 -37.48 10.99
C ALA A 201 -8.48 -36.79 10.52
N VAL A 202 -7.38 -37.54 10.46
CA VAL A 202 -6.09 -37.03 9.97
C VAL A 202 -6.15 -36.66 8.49
N GLN A 203 -6.81 -37.47 7.68
CA GLN A 203 -7.02 -37.18 6.25
C GLN A 203 -7.74 -35.85 6.04
N GLY A 204 -8.75 -35.54 6.88
CA GLY A 204 -9.43 -34.26 6.86
C GLY A 204 -8.49 -33.07 7.18
N GLN A 205 -7.65 -33.20 8.22
CA GLN A 205 -6.65 -32.19 8.59
C GLN A 205 -5.57 -32.01 7.52
N TYR A 206 -5.07 -33.11 6.99
CA TYR A 206 -4.09 -33.11 5.90
C TYR A 206 -4.67 -32.47 4.61
N GLY A 207 -5.95 -32.74 4.33
CA GLY A 207 -6.67 -32.08 3.25
C GLY A 207 -6.78 -30.56 3.43
N GLN A 208 -7.05 -30.08 4.66
CA GLN A 208 -7.05 -28.66 4.97
C GLN A 208 -5.64 -28.03 4.85
N PHE A 209 -4.62 -28.73 5.34
CA PHE A 209 -3.22 -28.32 5.23
C PHE A 209 -2.81 -28.10 3.77
N ASN A 210 -3.12 -29.05 2.89
CA ASN A 210 -2.82 -28.96 1.46
C ASN A 210 -3.71 -27.94 0.72
N SER A 211 -4.96 -27.77 1.18
CA SER A 211 -5.84 -26.73 0.64
C SER A 211 -5.30 -25.34 0.91
N ALA A 212 -4.84 -25.09 2.14
CA ALA A 212 -4.20 -23.82 2.49
C ALA A 212 -2.93 -23.57 1.65
N ASP A 213 -2.11 -24.59 1.42
CA ASP A 213 -0.93 -24.50 0.54
C ASP A 213 -1.32 -24.13 -0.91
N THR A 214 -2.35 -24.80 -1.43
CA THR A 214 -2.88 -24.51 -2.77
C THR A 214 -3.40 -23.07 -2.86
N ILE A 215 -4.09 -22.58 -1.83
CA ILE A 215 -4.56 -21.18 -1.77
C ILE A 215 -3.35 -20.25 -1.76
N ILE A 216 -2.37 -20.48 -0.88
CA ILE A 216 -1.14 -19.68 -0.80
C ILE A 216 -0.45 -19.58 -2.16
N GLY A 217 -0.30 -20.69 -2.86
CA GLY A 217 0.33 -20.73 -4.19
C GLY A 217 -0.45 -20.00 -5.28
N ASN A 218 -1.75 -19.77 -5.09
CA ASN A 218 -2.60 -19.04 -6.03
C ASN A 218 -2.85 -17.57 -5.65
N LEU A 219 -2.42 -17.12 -4.46
CA LEU A 219 -2.56 -15.72 -4.05
C LEU A 219 -1.71 -14.81 -4.94
N GLN A 220 -2.29 -13.67 -5.29
CA GLN A 220 -1.60 -12.61 -6.05
C GLN A 220 -0.73 -11.70 -5.14
N TYR A 221 -0.41 -12.16 -3.94
CA TYR A 221 0.38 -11.40 -2.96
C TYR A 221 1.71 -10.93 -3.53
N ASN A 222 2.47 -11.81 -4.17
CA ASN A 222 3.78 -11.46 -4.74
C ASN A 222 3.65 -10.43 -5.86
N ASP A 223 2.64 -10.54 -6.72
CA ASP A 223 2.38 -9.57 -7.79
C ASP A 223 2.07 -8.18 -7.21
N ALA A 224 1.23 -8.12 -6.17
CA ALA A 224 0.91 -6.89 -5.46
C ALA A 224 2.14 -6.26 -4.78
N VAL A 225 3.04 -7.09 -4.23
CA VAL A 225 4.31 -6.63 -3.65
C VAL A 225 5.24 -6.08 -4.72
N TYR A 226 5.39 -6.75 -5.86
CA TYR A 226 6.22 -6.25 -6.96
C TYR A 226 5.66 -4.97 -7.56
N GLU A 227 4.33 -4.85 -7.72
CA GLU A 227 3.70 -3.60 -8.13
C GLU A 227 4.00 -2.47 -7.14
N TYR A 228 3.84 -2.73 -5.85
CA TYR A 228 4.17 -1.79 -4.78
C TYR A 228 5.64 -1.36 -4.84
N GLN A 229 6.57 -2.31 -4.97
CA GLN A 229 8.01 -2.02 -5.05
C GLN A 229 8.35 -1.17 -6.29
N ASN A 230 7.71 -1.42 -7.42
CA ASN A 230 7.86 -0.61 -8.63
C ASN A 230 7.33 0.81 -8.44
N ASP A 231 6.17 0.96 -7.78
CA ASP A 231 5.52 2.27 -7.55
C ASP A 231 6.29 3.14 -6.54
N VAL A 232 6.91 2.51 -5.53
CA VAL A 232 7.50 3.20 -4.37
C VAL A 232 9.03 3.15 -4.34
N GLY A 233 9.66 2.20 -5.05
CA GLY A 233 11.12 1.99 -5.05
C GLY A 233 11.91 3.12 -5.70
N GLY A 234 11.31 3.89 -6.62
CA GLY A 234 11.96 4.98 -7.35
C GLY A 234 11.98 6.31 -6.60
N PHE A 235 12.91 7.22 -7.01
CA PHE A 235 12.82 8.62 -6.58
C PHE A 235 11.65 9.32 -7.30
N PRO A 236 10.84 10.16 -6.63
CA PRO A 236 10.95 10.61 -5.23
C PRO A 236 10.17 9.77 -4.21
N ALA A 237 9.45 8.75 -4.63
CA ALA A 237 8.55 7.97 -3.77
C ALA A 237 9.29 7.27 -2.62
N SER A 238 10.49 6.72 -2.88
CA SER A 238 11.32 6.07 -1.85
C SER A 238 11.77 7.03 -0.74
N MET A 239 12.06 8.29 -1.09
CA MET A 239 12.40 9.33 -0.11
C MET A 239 11.17 9.70 0.74
N LEU A 240 10.01 9.85 0.11
CA LEU A 240 8.75 10.09 0.81
C LEU A 240 8.37 8.93 1.72
N GLY A 241 8.55 7.69 1.26
CA GLY A 241 8.30 6.49 2.05
C GLY A 241 9.08 6.50 3.37
N ARG A 242 10.36 6.79 3.32
CA ARG A 242 11.21 6.91 4.53
C ARG A 242 10.72 8.02 5.47
N LEU A 243 10.32 9.18 4.92
CA LEU A 243 9.82 10.31 5.71
C LEU A 243 8.50 9.97 6.41
N PHE A 244 7.63 9.18 5.80
CA PHE A 244 6.34 8.76 6.35
C PHE A 244 6.37 7.41 7.08
N GLY A 245 7.57 6.86 7.33
CA GLY A 245 7.75 5.61 8.07
C GLY A 245 7.15 4.39 7.37
N VAL A 246 7.09 4.43 6.03
CA VAL A 246 6.67 3.30 5.22
C VAL A 246 7.80 2.27 5.22
N GLN A 247 7.45 1.03 5.53
CA GLN A 247 8.40 -0.09 5.55
C GLN A 247 8.48 -0.77 4.19
N GLU A 248 9.55 -1.49 3.97
CA GLU A 248 9.66 -2.38 2.83
C GLU A 248 8.65 -3.53 2.98
N VAL A 249 7.97 -3.87 1.89
CA VAL A 249 7.11 -5.05 1.80
C VAL A 249 7.84 -6.05 0.91
N GLU A 250 8.01 -7.27 1.41
CA GLU A 250 8.81 -8.30 0.79
C GLU A 250 7.93 -9.39 0.19
N PRO A 251 8.31 -9.98 -0.96
CA PRO A 251 7.58 -11.09 -1.55
C PRO A 251 7.74 -12.36 -0.70
N PHE A 252 6.73 -13.22 -0.75
CA PHE A 252 6.75 -14.57 -0.20
C PHE A 252 7.34 -15.52 -1.25
N ALA A 253 8.68 -15.59 -1.32
CA ALA A 253 9.44 -16.34 -2.34
C ALA A 253 10.83 -16.73 -1.82
#